data_4514ba46c3b2f0e7770c984c1ca1e723
#
_entry.id   4514ba46c3b2f0e7770c984c1ca1e723
#
_cell.length_a   1.000
_cell.length_b   1.000
_cell.length_c   1.000
_cell.angle_alpha   90.00
_cell.angle_beta   90.00
_cell.angle_gamma   90.00
#
_symmetry.space_group_name_H-M   'P 1'
#
loop_
_entity.id
_entity.type
_entity.pdbx_description
1 polymer ?
#
loop_
_entity_poly.entity_id
_entity_poly.type
_entity_poly.pdbx_seq_one_letter_code
_entity_poly.pdbx_strand_id
1 'polypeptide(L)'
;NIQSYHHFMSVHLFSHVDIKPENIFIPKGDLMNDEVNDHCQKYDQKISDLGGIDFQLLGIGRTGHIGFNEPGSNYDSLTRRVHLNYITRNDARKSFYGIENVPTTAITMGIKTIRKSKRIVLLAWGQNKSSVIKKAIENEVDSNIPASFLQKHSNVTFVLDNSSSSELTRIKSPWKVGSCNWNNELKAKAVIWLCDITKKSILKLTESDYNENNLSELLLHQTTYEINLEIFNKLQRTITGWPGGKPNFEDTYRPERSNPSKKRVLIFSPHPDDDVISMGGTFDRLVSQGHEVHVAYQTSGNIAVSNSDVLKYVEVYESFSNKKDKELTSILKFNNEILNNKKIRKIAGLIREKESLGATRFVGIPDSNVHFLKLPFYETGSVKKSIPSASDKEIMSNIISEIKPHQIYVAGDLADPHGTHKVCLDIFFDVLQNLKSEKFMKDCWVWLYRGAWHEWQVHEIDMSVPMSPNQVLRKRKAIFYHQTQKDNVMFQGNDNREFWVRTEDRNLAIAKKFRDIGMPDYAAIETFKRYHF
;
A
#
# COMPACT_ATOMS: atom_id res chain seq x y z
N ASN A 1 -25.34 19.87 3.76
CA ASN A 1 -24.53 19.13 2.78
C ASN A 1 -24.06 17.82 3.41
N ILE A 2 -24.31 16.67 2.75
CA ILE A 2 -23.93 15.34 3.23
C ILE A 2 -22.40 15.15 3.31
N GLN A 3 -21.61 16.00 2.68
CA GLN A 3 -20.15 15.99 2.73
C GLN A 3 -19.59 16.93 3.83
N SER A 4 -20.45 17.54 4.65
CA SER A 4 -20.00 18.40 5.74
C SER A 4 -19.52 17.57 6.95
N TYR A 5 -18.55 18.10 7.70
CA TYR A 5 -18.14 17.50 8.98
C TYR A 5 -19.29 17.43 10.00
N HIS A 6 -20.22 18.37 9.93
CA HIS A 6 -21.42 18.33 10.76
C HIS A 6 -22.23 17.05 10.49
N HIS A 7 -22.50 16.75 9.21
CA HIS A 7 -23.21 15.51 8.84
C HIS A 7 -22.40 14.28 9.20
N PHE A 8 -21.10 14.26 8.90
CA PHE A 8 -20.20 13.16 9.21
C PHE A 8 -20.21 12.83 10.72
N MET A 9 -20.03 13.83 11.56
CA MET A 9 -20.02 13.65 13.02
C MET A 9 -21.39 13.23 13.56
N SER A 10 -22.48 13.76 12.99
CA SER A 10 -23.84 13.35 13.35
C SER A 10 -24.06 11.86 13.07
N VAL A 11 -23.70 11.39 11.86
CA VAL A 11 -23.92 9.99 11.44
C VAL A 11 -22.99 9.01 12.16
N HIS A 12 -21.73 9.38 12.39
CA HIS A 12 -20.73 8.43 12.89
C HIS A 12 -20.44 8.50 14.38
N LEU A 13 -20.87 9.57 15.07
CA LEU A 13 -20.64 9.73 16.50
C LEU A 13 -21.90 10.19 17.26
N PHE A 14 -22.46 11.35 16.95
CA PHE A 14 -23.45 11.98 17.82
C PHE A 14 -24.76 11.21 17.90
N SER A 15 -25.16 10.48 16.83
CA SER A 15 -26.34 9.61 16.84
C SER A 15 -26.15 8.31 17.63
N HIS A 16 -24.92 8.00 18.06
CA HIS A 16 -24.59 6.76 18.77
C HIS A 16 -24.23 6.97 20.25
N VAL A 17 -24.26 8.22 20.72
CA VAL A 17 -23.96 8.60 22.10
C VAL A 17 -25.06 9.51 22.63
N ASP A 18 -25.20 9.59 23.96
CA ASP A 18 -26.22 10.36 24.69
C ASP A 18 -25.86 11.85 24.86
N ILE A 19 -25.00 12.39 24.00
CA ILE A 19 -24.63 13.81 24.05
C ILE A 19 -25.81 14.71 23.73
N LYS A 20 -26.08 15.72 24.58
CA LYS A 20 -27.12 16.70 24.31
C LYS A 20 -26.73 17.65 23.18
N PRO A 21 -27.65 17.99 22.24
CA PRO A 21 -27.36 18.86 21.11
C PRO A 21 -26.75 20.22 21.47
N GLU A 22 -27.13 20.79 22.60
CA GLU A 22 -26.59 22.06 23.13
C GLU A 22 -25.10 21.99 23.49
N ASN A 23 -24.54 20.79 23.63
CA ASN A 23 -23.13 20.53 23.94
C ASN A 23 -22.29 20.21 22.68
N ILE A 24 -22.88 20.31 21.49
CA ILE A 24 -22.19 20.08 20.21
C ILE A 24 -21.87 21.42 19.54
N PHE A 25 -20.58 21.71 19.39
CA PHE A 25 -20.12 22.96 18.79
C PHE A 25 -19.22 22.68 17.57
N ILE A 26 -19.75 22.92 16.36
CA ILE A 26 -19.01 22.84 15.11
C ILE A 26 -19.11 24.18 14.41
N PRO A 27 -18.00 24.79 13.94
CA PRO A 27 -18.06 26.04 13.21
C PRO A 27 -18.97 25.93 11.97
N LYS A 28 -19.81 26.94 11.75
CA LYS A 28 -20.70 26.99 10.59
C LYS A 28 -19.89 27.29 9.34
N GLY A 29 -20.05 26.47 8.29
CA GLY A 29 -19.33 26.61 7.03
C GLY A 29 -20.09 27.38 5.91
N ASP A 30 -21.31 27.81 6.18
CA ASP A 30 -22.26 28.46 5.25
C ASP A 30 -22.48 29.95 5.53
N LEU A 31 -21.57 30.57 6.28
CA LEU A 31 -21.63 31.99 6.64
C LEU A 31 -21.21 32.93 5.50
N MET A 32 -21.80 34.12 5.45
CA MET A 32 -21.34 35.17 4.57
C MET A 32 -19.96 35.72 4.97
N ASN A 33 -19.25 36.33 4.05
CA ASN A 33 -17.85 36.72 4.24
C ASN A 33 -17.61 37.67 5.42
N ASP A 34 -18.52 38.55 5.67
CA ASP A 34 -18.51 39.54 6.76
C ASP A 34 -18.79 38.94 8.14
N GLU A 35 -19.53 37.82 8.20
CA GLU A 35 -19.88 37.15 9.45
C GLU A 35 -18.79 36.21 9.98
N VAL A 36 -17.91 35.74 9.09
CA VAL A 36 -16.96 34.66 9.42
C VAL A 36 -16.01 35.03 10.57
N ASN A 37 -15.47 36.26 10.55
CA ASN A 37 -14.50 36.68 11.58
C ASN A 37 -15.12 36.74 12.96
N ASP A 38 -16.32 37.34 13.07
CA ASP A 38 -17.07 37.42 14.33
C ASP A 38 -17.43 36.00 14.84
N HIS A 39 -17.89 35.13 13.95
CA HIS A 39 -18.19 33.74 14.29
C HIS A 39 -16.96 32.99 14.82
N CYS A 40 -15.81 33.14 14.16
CA CYS A 40 -14.56 32.47 14.60
C CYS A 40 -14.10 33.00 15.97
N GLN A 41 -14.20 34.30 16.23
CA GLN A 41 -13.89 34.90 17.54
C GLN A 41 -14.83 34.36 18.62
N LYS A 42 -16.14 34.33 18.35
CA LYS A 42 -17.13 33.76 19.27
C LYS A 42 -16.88 32.28 19.55
N TYR A 43 -16.40 31.53 18.57
CA TYR A 43 -16.04 30.12 18.74
C TYR A 43 -14.85 29.95 19.69
N ASP A 44 -13.75 30.72 19.49
CA ASP A 44 -12.60 30.68 20.40
C ASP A 44 -12.96 31.20 21.81
N GLN A 45 -13.83 32.22 21.91
CA GLN A 45 -14.33 32.72 23.19
C GLN A 45 -15.16 31.65 23.92
N LYS A 46 -16.05 30.94 23.19
CA LYS A 46 -16.85 29.86 23.76
C LYS A 46 -15.98 28.75 24.34
N ILE A 47 -14.90 28.38 23.65
CA ILE A 47 -13.91 27.39 24.15
C ILE A 47 -13.31 27.90 25.48
N SER A 48 -12.94 29.20 25.52
CA SER A 48 -12.36 29.81 26.71
C SER A 48 -13.34 29.83 27.89
N ASP A 49 -14.60 30.21 27.63
CA ASP A 49 -15.67 30.30 28.63
C ASP A 49 -16.01 28.94 29.25
N LEU A 50 -15.85 27.86 28.47
CA LEU A 50 -15.99 26.48 28.90
C LEU A 50 -14.76 25.93 29.66
N GLY A 51 -13.73 26.73 29.89
CA GLY A 51 -12.50 26.33 30.58
C GLY A 51 -11.43 25.69 29.69
N GLY A 52 -11.56 25.81 28.37
CA GLY A 52 -10.64 25.29 27.38
C GLY A 52 -10.97 23.86 26.91
N ILE A 53 -10.02 23.23 26.25
CA ILE A 53 -10.15 21.86 25.71
C ILE A 53 -9.34 20.91 26.60
N ASP A 54 -9.97 19.94 27.23
CA ASP A 54 -9.29 18.93 28.05
C ASP A 54 -8.57 17.90 27.16
N PHE A 55 -9.21 17.47 26.06
CA PHE A 55 -8.69 16.45 25.16
C PHE A 55 -8.92 16.84 23.70
N GLN A 56 -7.82 16.94 22.93
CA GLN A 56 -7.83 17.24 21.51
C GLN A 56 -7.39 16.02 20.71
N LEU A 57 -8.30 15.48 19.90
CA LEU A 57 -7.97 14.44 18.93
C LEU A 57 -7.67 15.06 17.58
N LEU A 58 -6.57 14.63 16.92
CA LEU A 58 -6.10 15.13 15.64
C LEU A 58 -5.78 13.99 14.68
N GLY A 59 -5.97 14.24 13.39
CA GLY A 59 -5.30 13.54 12.30
C GLY A 59 -4.20 14.42 11.70
N ILE A 60 -3.44 13.88 10.75
CA ILE A 60 -2.43 14.62 10.00
C ILE A 60 -2.65 14.46 8.49
N GLY A 61 -2.65 15.58 7.76
CA GLY A 61 -2.68 15.57 6.30
C GLY A 61 -1.32 15.24 5.69
N ARG A 62 -1.28 14.91 4.39
CA ARG A 62 -0.02 14.64 3.67
C ARG A 62 0.93 15.84 3.61
N THR A 63 0.40 17.04 3.71
CA THR A 63 1.15 18.30 3.77
C THR A 63 1.66 18.63 5.17
N GLY A 64 1.34 17.80 6.18
CA GLY A 64 1.67 18.08 7.59
C GLY A 64 0.66 18.97 8.30
N HIS A 65 -0.48 19.27 7.67
CA HIS A 65 -1.53 20.05 8.29
C HIS A 65 -2.24 19.28 9.42
N ILE A 66 -2.68 20.00 10.45
CA ILE A 66 -3.56 19.56 11.53
C ILE A 66 -4.82 20.44 11.54
N GLY A 67 -6.02 19.82 11.64
CA GLY A 67 -7.25 20.48 11.20
C GLY A 67 -7.09 20.85 9.72
N PHE A 68 -7.36 22.12 9.36
CA PHE A 68 -7.01 22.69 8.05
C PHE A 68 -5.94 23.78 8.17
N ASN A 69 -5.06 23.68 9.17
CA ASN A 69 -3.90 24.56 9.25
C ASN A 69 -2.84 24.07 8.26
N GLU A 70 -2.94 24.56 7.01
CA GLU A 70 -2.06 24.22 5.89
C GLU A 70 -0.64 24.78 6.07
N PRO A 71 0.36 24.30 5.29
CA PRO A 71 1.72 24.84 5.28
C PRO A 71 1.74 26.37 5.24
N GLY A 72 2.58 26.99 6.08
CA GLY A 72 2.64 28.44 6.28
C GLY A 72 1.69 28.97 7.37
N SER A 73 0.92 28.11 8.03
CA SER A 73 0.08 28.55 9.16
C SER A 73 0.92 29.05 10.32
N ASN A 74 0.50 30.19 10.89
CA ASN A 74 1.21 30.83 11.99
C ASN A 74 0.97 30.05 13.32
N TYR A 75 2.01 29.94 14.12
CA TYR A 75 2.03 29.32 15.45
C TYR A 75 0.98 29.89 16.42
N ASP A 76 0.71 31.20 16.31
CA ASP A 76 -0.26 31.91 17.15
C ASP A 76 -1.63 32.11 16.49
N SER A 77 -1.90 31.41 15.38
CA SER A 77 -3.17 31.51 14.68
C SER A 77 -4.34 31.02 15.54
N LEU A 78 -5.42 31.80 15.53
CA LEU A 78 -6.72 31.49 16.11
C LEU A 78 -7.65 30.85 15.07
N THR A 79 -8.85 30.50 15.48
CA THR A 79 -9.88 29.97 14.56
C THR A 79 -10.16 30.96 13.45
N ARG A 80 -10.15 30.50 12.20
CA ARG A 80 -10.25 31.36 11.01
C ARG A 80 -10.67 30.59 9.79
N ARG A 81 -11.11 31.30 8.75
CA ARG A 81 -11.23 30.75 7.41
C ARG A 81 -9.85 30.65 6.76
N VAL A 82 -9.61 29.54 6.07
CA VAL A 82 -8.37 29.25 5.36
C VAL A 82 -8.66 28.79 3.94
N HIS A 83 -7.71 28.99 3.04
CA HIS A 83 -7.71 28.35 1.71
C HIS A 83 -7.11 26.95 1.82
N LEU A 84 -7.79 25.97 1.20
CA LEU A 84 -7.31 24.58 1.17
C LEU A 84 -6.26 24.41 0.08
N ASN A 85 -5.16 23.76 0.43
CA ASN A 85 -4.09 23.40 -0.50
C ASN A 85 -4.63 22.47 -1.59
N TYR A 86 -4.05 22.55 -2.79
CA TYR A 86 -4.43 21.69 -3.92
C TYR A 86 -4.34 20.21 -3.55
N ILE A 87 -3.29 19.78 -2.82
CA ILE A 87 -3.11 18.39 -2.38
C ILE A 87 -4.25 17.96 -1.46
N THR A 88 -4.63 18.81 -0.50
CA THR A 88 -5.76 18.55 0.42
C THR A 88 -7.07 18.42 -0.34
N ARG A 89 -7.32 19.30 -1.31
CA ARG A 89 -8.51 19.22 -2.17
C ARG A 89 -8.49 17.99 -3.07
N ASN A 90 -7.34 17.65 -3.63
CA ASN A 90 -7.19 16.46 -4.47
C ASN A 90 -7.41 15.17 -3.68
N ASP A 91 -7.00 15.11 -2.41
CA ASP A 91 -7.29 13.98 -1.52
C ASP A 91 -8.78 13.80 -1.24
N ALA A 92 -9.52 14.91 -1.15
CA ALA A 92 -10.96 14.91 -0.91
C ALA A 92 -11.81 14.69 -2.19
N ARG A 93 -11.22 14.82 -3.38
CA ARG A 93 -11.95 14.85 -4.68
C ARG A 93 -12.94 13.69 -4.87
N LYS A 94 -12.61 12.50 -4.36
CA LYS A 94 -13.47 11.32 -4.48
C LYS A 94 -14.76 11.46 -3.67
N SER A 95 -14.65 11.98 -2.45
CA SER A 95 -15.81 12.19 -1.57
C SER A 95 -16.75 13.28 -2.10
N PHE A 96 -16.22 14.16 -2.96
CA PHE A 96 -16.97 15.27 -3.56
C PHE A 96 -17.30 15.03 -5.04
N TYR A 97 -17.04 13.83 -5.60
CA TYR A 97 -17.33 13.48 -7.00
C TYR A 97 -16.64 14.38 -8.04
N GLY A 98 -15.46 14.92 -7.72
CA GLY A 98 -14.65 15.78 -8.57
C GLY A 98 -13.96 16.87 -7.76
N ILE A 99 -12.78 17.32 -8.20
CA ILE A 99 -12.02 18.37 -7.52
C ILE A 99 -12.72 19.74 -7.58
N GLU A 100 -13.50 19.96 -8.63
CA GLU A 100 -14.31 21.16 -8.85
C GLU A 100 -15.40 21.33 -7.80
N ASN A 101 -15.89 20.22 -7.23
CA ASN A 101 -16.91 20.20 -6.19
C ASN A 101 -16.33 20.32 -4.78
N VAL A 102 -15.00 20.16 -4.62
CA VAL A 102 -14.35 20.32 -3.31
C VAL A 102 -14.26 21.79 -2.95
N PRO A 103 -14.74 22.20 -1.75
CA PRO A 103 -14.61 23.58 -1.31
C PRO A 103 -13.18 24.10 -1.41
N THR A 104 -13.01 25.35 -1.79
CA THR A 104 -11.69 26.02 -1.85
C THR A 104 -11.27 26.57 -0.51
N THR A 105 -12.22 26.77 0.40
CA THR A 105 -12.01 27.32 1.74
C THR A 105 -12.69 26.47 2.81
N ALA A 106 -12.17 26.52 4.03
CA ALA A 106 -12.77 25.91 5.21
C ALA A 106 -12.54 26.81 6.45
N ILE A 107 -13.37 26.64 7.48
CA ILE A 107 -13.07 27.21 8.80
C ILE A 107 -12.33 26.14 9.61
N THR A 108 -11.25 26.56 10.26
CA THR A 108 -10.43 25.66 11.09
C THR A 108 -10.08 26.29 12.42
N MET A 109 -10.08 25.47 13.47
CA MET A 109 -9.47 25.84 14.75
C MET A 109 -7.98 26.15 14.53
N GLY A 110 -7.49 27.27 15.04
CA GLY A 110 -6.12 27.71 14.85
C GLY A 110 -5.11 26.91 15.68
N ILE A 111 -3.83 27.01 15.28
CA ILE A 111 -2.72 26.31 15.97
C ILE A 111 -2.65 26.71 17.45
N LYS A 112 -2.81 27.99 17.79
CA LYS A 112 -2.79 28.48 19.18
C LYS A 112 -3.93 27.86 19.99
N THR A 113 -5.14 27.76 19.43
CA THR A 113 -6.30 27.17 20.09
C THR A 113 -6.08 25.67 20.36
N ILE A 114 -5.58 24.93 19.33
CA ILE A 114 -5.23 23.52 19.46
C ILE A 114 -4.19 23.30 20.56
N ARG A 115 -3.11 24.08 20.55
CA ARG A 115 -1.99 23.96 21.50
C ARG A 115 -2.33 24.33 22.95
N LYS A 116 -3.41 25.06 23.18
CA LYS A 116 -3.92 25.35 24.52
C LYS A 116 -4.67 24.18 25.16
N SER A 117 -4.94 23.11 24.43
CA SER A 117 -5.57 21.90 24.95
C SER A 117 -4.70 21.25 26.03
N LYS A 118 -5.31 20.67 27.07
CA LYS A 118 -4.56 20.02 28.18
C LYS A 118 -3.85 18.75 27.73
N ARG A 119 -4.44 18.00 26.80
CA ARG A 119 -3.88 16.78 26.20
C ARG A 119 -4.21 16.73 24.72
N ILE A 120 -3.20 16.39 23.90
CA ILE A 120 -3.34 16.20 22.46
C ILE A 120 -3.00 14.76 22.09
N VAL A 121 -3.84 14.11 21.28
CA VAL A 121 -3.56 12.82 20.67
C VAL A 121 -3.67 12.97 19.16
N LEU A 122 -2.56 12.69 18.45
CA LEU A 122 -2.55 12.67 16.99
C LEU A 122 -2.51 11.22 16.51
N LEU A 123 -3.46 10.88 15.62
CA LEU A 123 -3.59 9.55 15.02
C LEU A 123 -3.11 9.58 13.57
N ALA A 124 -2.29 8.60 13.17
CA ALA A 124 -1.91 8.44 11.77
C ALA A 124 -1.69 6.97 11.39
N TRP A 125 -2.18 6.58 10.23
CA TRP A 125 -2.09 5.24 9.67
C TRP A 125 -1.59 5.26 8.24
N GLY A 126 -0.89 4.18 7.89
CA GLY A 126 -0.45 3.89 6.53
C GLY A 126 0.86 4.56 6.14
N GLN A 127 1.57 3.92 5.23
CA GLN A 127 2.92 4.30 4.83
C GLN A 127 3.00 5.66 4.13
N ASN A 128 1.91 6.11 3.49
CA ASN A 128 1.83 7.44 2.90
C ASN A 128 1.93 8.59 3.92
N LYS A 129 1.87 8.28 5.22
CA LYS A 129 2.07 9.24 6.33
C LYS A 129 3.49 9.19 6.90
N SER A 130 4.30 8.17 6.60
CA SER A 130 5.58 7.95 7.27
C SER A 130 6.55 9.14 7.14
N SER A 131 6.68 9.71 5.95
CA SER A 131 7.56 10.87 5.72
C SER A 131 7.10 12.12 6.47
N VAL A 132 5.80 12.41 6.46
CA VAL A 132 5.27 13.59 7.16
C VAL A 132 5.28 13.40 8.68
N ILE A 133 5.08 12.19 9.18
CA ILE A 133 5.22 11.85 10.61
C ILE A 133 6.66 12.05 11.07
N LYS A 134 7.65 11.57 10.31
CA LYS A 134 9.05 11.84 10.61
C LYS A 134 9.34 13.35 10.70
N LYS A 135 8.89 14.11 9.70
CA LYS A 135 9.07 15.57 9.68
C LYS A 135 8.38 16.24 10.88
N ALA A 136 7.20 15.78 11.26
CA ALA A 136 6.44 16.34 12.38
C ALA A 136 7.07 16.05 13.75
N ILE A 137 7.76 14.91 13.91
CA ILE A 137 8.28 14.45 15.22
C ILE A 137 9.77 14.71 15.39
N GLU A 138 10.59 14.50 14.35
CA GLU A 138 12.05 14.45 14.45
C GLU A 138 12.78 15.64 13.82
N ASN A 139 12.14 16.34 12.85
CA ASN A 139 12.76 17.50 12.24
C ASN A 139 12.56 18.75 13.12
N GLU A 140 13.28 19.83 12.78
CA GLU A 140 13.05 21.14 13.41
C GLU A 140 11.60 21.60 13.21
N VAL A 141 11.13 22.38 14.18
CA VAL A 141 9.77 22.92 14.14
C VAL A 141 9.66 23.95 13.01
N ASP A 142 8.81 23.68 12.04
CA ASP A 142 8.66 24.46 10.82
C ASP A 142 7.18 24.70 10.48
N SER A 143 6.83 25.93 10.12
CA SER A 143 5.48 26.32 9.66
C SER A 143 5.04 25.59 8.38
N ASN A 144 5.99 25.11 7.58
CA ASN A 144 5.71 24.25 6.42
C ASN A 144 5.20 22.85 6.81
N ILE A 145 5.37 22.46 8.07
CA ILE A 145 4.81 21.24 8.65
C ILE A 145 4.10 21.61 9.95
N PRO A 146 2.86 22.13 9.89
CA PRO A 146 2.15 22.63 11.07
C PRO A 146 2.04 21.64 12.22
N ALA A 147 1.98 20.33 11.94
CA ALA A 147 2.03 19.29 12.96
C ALA A 147 3.33 19.31 13.80
N SER A 148 4.44 19.88 13.28
CA SER A 148 5.70 20.00 14.02
C SER A 148 5.59 20.93 15.23
N PHE A 149 4.64 21.86 15.22
CA PHE A 149 4.36 22.73 16.36
C PHE A 149 3.96 21.96 17.61
N LEU A 150 3.42 20.74 17.44
CA LEU A 150 3.06 19.88 18.56
C LEU A 150 4.26 19.42 19.40
N GLN A 151 5.49 19.44 18.86
CA GLN A 151 6.70 19.14 19.62
C GLN A 151 6.90 20.07 20.82
N LYS A 152 6.35 21.29 20.77
CA LYS A 152 6.41 22.26 21.87
C LYS A 152 5.29 22.11 22.89
N HIS A 153 4.42 21.11 22.76
CA HIS A 153 3.33 20.85 23.68
C HIS A 153 3.75 19.84 24.76
N SER A 154 3.47 20.15 26.02
CA SER A 154 3.94 19.34 27.17
C SER A 154 3.27 17.96 27.29
N ASN A 155 2.08 17.78 26.68
CA ASN A 155 1.31 16.54 26.79
C ASN A 155 0.70 16.16 25.43
N VAL A 156 1.56 15.66 24.52
CA VAL A 156 1.15 15.16 23.20
C VAL A 156 1.51 13.68 23.06
N THR A 157 0.61 12.92 22.46
CA THR A 157 0.82 11.50 22.14
C THR A 157 0.55 11.28 20.64
N PHE A 158 1.52 10.69 19.93
CA PHE A 158 1.33 10.21 18.56
C PHE A 158 1.01 8.71 18.60
N VAL A 159 -0.16 8.32 18.08
CA VAL A 159 -0.57 6.92 17.94
C VAL A 159 -0.42 6.54 16.47
N LEU A 160 0.50 5.64 16.20
CA LEU A 160 0.96 5.30 14.86
C LEU A 160 0.90 3.79 14.66
N ASP A 161 0.57 3.35 13.44
CA ASP A 161 0.82 1.97 13.03
C ASP A 161 2.28 1.77 12.57
N ASN A 162 2.68 0.52 12.34
CA ASN A 162 4.03 0.19 11.88
C ASN A 162 4.38 0.87 10.55
N SER A 163 3.40 1.06 9.68
CA SER A 163 3.59 1.66 8.36
C SER A 163 3.82 3.16 8.44
N SER A 164 3.02 3.89 9.21
CA SER A 164 3.16 5.34 9.39
C SER A 164 4.39 5.72 10.21
N SER A 165 4.88 4.83 11.09
CA SER A 165 6.09 5.02 11.90
C SER A 165 7.39 4.60 11.21
N SER A 166 7.33 3.97 10.04
CA SER A 166 8.46 3.28 9.39
C SER A 166 9.69 4.15 9.11
N GLU A 167 9.52 5.46 8.92
CA GLU A 167 10.62 6.40 8.68
C GLU A 167 11.20 7.03 9.95
N LEU A 168 10.59 6.82 11.13
CA LEU A 168 11.13 7.30 12.39
C LEU A 168 12.50 6.65 12.68
N THR A 169 13.46 7.44 13.17
CA THR A 169 14.81 6.96 13.45
C THR A 169 14.81 5.78 14.41
N ARG A 170 13.95 5.80 15.42
CA ARG A 170 13.75 4.69 16.37
C ARG A 170 13.33 3.38 15.69
N ILE A 171 12.63 3.45 14.58
CA ILE A 171 12.16 2.28 13.81
C ILE A 171 13.14 1.93 12.70
N LYS A 172 13.62 2.95 11.96
CA LYS A 172 14.45 2.76 10.77
C LYS A 172 15.90 2.38 11.11
N SER A 173 16.46 3.02 12.13
CA SER A 173 17.86 2.85 12.59
C SER A 173 17.96 3.01 14.11
N PRO A 174 17.39 2.04 14.87
CA PRO A 174 17.25 2.16 16.33
C PRO A 174 18.60 2.31 17.07
N TRP A 175 19.68 1.76 16.54
CA TRP A 175 21.04 1.89 17.08
C TRP A 175 21.55 3.35 17.14
N LYS A 176 20.89 4.28 16.45
CA LYS A 176 21.23 5.72 16.53
C LYS A 176 20.61 6.42 17.74
N VAL A 177 19.66 5.80 18.42
CA VAL A 177 18.90 6.39 19.54
C VAL A 177 19.05 5.62 20.86
N GLY A 178 19.69 4.46 20.85
CA GLY A 178 19.96 3.66 22.07
C GLY A 178 20.46 2.26 21.78
N SER A 179 20.71 1.51 22.85
CA SER A 179 21.10 0.10 22.79
C SER A 179 20.01 -0.75 22.15
N CYS A 180 20.42 -1.78 21.42
CA CYS A 180 19.54 -2.66 20.65
C CYS A 180 19.61 -4.10 21.12
N ASN A 181 18.47 -4.80 21.09
CA ASN A 181 18.45 -6.26 21.17
C ASN A 181 18.75 -6.82 19.77
N TRP A 182 20.03 -7.12 19.53
CA TRP A 182 20.52 -7.55 18.24
C TRP A 182 20.06 -8.97 17.90
N ASN A 183 19.27 -9.09 16.84
CA ASN A 183 18.94 -10.34 16.17
C ASN A 183 19.49 -10.31 14.73
N ASN A 184 19.40 -11.43 14.01
CA ASN A 184 19.93 -11.55 12.66
C ASN A 184 19.29 -10.61 11.65
N GLU A 185 18.02 -10.25 11.84
CA GLU A 185 17.30 -9.30 10.97
C GLU A 185 17.80 -7.86 11.21
N LEU A 186 17.88 -7.45 12.48
CA LEU A 186 18.36 -6.11 12.84
C LEU A 186 19.84 -5.92 12.48
N LYS A 187 20.67 -6.97 12.67
CA LYS A 187 22.07 -6.97 12.24
C LYS A 187 22.17 -6.75 10.73
N ALA A 188 21.43 -7.52 9.92
CA ALA A 188 21.40 -7.34 8.47
C ALA A 188 20.94 -5.95 8.05
N LYS A 189 19.89 -5.42 8.70
CA LYS A 189 19.39 -4.08 8.48
C LYS A 189 20.45 -3.01 8.75
N ALA A 190 21.18 -3.13 9.86
CA ALA A 190 22.22 -2.18 10.25
C ALA A 190 23.40 -2.20 9.27
N VAL A 191 23.87 -3.38 8.86
CA VAL A 191 24.97 -3.53 7.90
C VAL A 191 24.62 -2.96 6.53
N ILE A 192 23.42 -3.26 6.02
CA ILE A 192 22.93 -2.71 4.75
C ILE A 192 22.80 -1.17 4.82
N TRP A 193 22.26 -0.67 5.94
CA TRP A 193 22.21 0.76 6.20
C TRP A 193 23.62 1.39 6.24
N LEU A 194 24.60 0.71 6.85
CA LEU A 194 25.98 1.18 6.90
C LEU A 194 26.60 1.28 5.51
N CYS A 195 26.32 0.31 4.61
CA CYS A 195 26.70 0.40 3.20
C CYS A 195 26.10 1.64 2.52
N ASP A 196 24.81 1.93 2.79
CA ASP A 196 24.15 3.12 2.23
C ASP A 196 24.79 4.44 2.70
N ILE A 197 25.27 4.51 3.94
CA ILE A 197 25.90 5.73 4.50
C ILE A 197 27.34 5.87 4.02
N THR A 198 28.12 4.80 4.10
CA THR A 198 29.56 4.81 3.76
C THR A 198 29.84 4.72 2.26
N LYS A 199 28.83 4.33 1.46
CA LYS A 199 28.96 4.03 0.03
C LYS A 199 29.96 2.90 -0.26
N LYS A 200 30.15 2.00 0.69
CA LYS A 200 31.00 0.82 0.58
C LYS A 200 30.16 -0.43 0.43
N SER A 201 30.65 -1.40 -0.35
CA SER A 201 30.07 -2.74 -0.37
C SER A 201 30.32 -3.48 0.96
N ILE A 202 29.46 -4.46 1.28
CA ILE A 202 29.48 -5.19 2.56
C ILE A 202 30.90 -5.67 2.90
N LEU A 203 31.58 -6.36 2.00
CA LEU A 203 32.92 -6.92 2.24
C LEU A 203 34.04 -5.89 2.37
N LYS A 204 33.75 -4.60 2.11
CA LYS A 204 34.69 -3.48 2.24
C LYS A 204 34.45 -2.63 3.48
N LEU A 205 33.45 -2.95 4.28
CA LEU A 205 33.21 -2.28 5.56
C LEU A 205 34.32 -2.62 6.55
N THR A 206 34.80 -1.61 7.27
CA THR A 206 35.89 -1.69 8.24
C THR A 206 35.37 -1.49 9.67
N GLU A 207 36.18 -1.83 10.65
CA GLU A 207 35.87 -1.59 12.07
C GLU A 207 35.59 -0.11 12.36
N SER A 208 36.35 0.81 11.74
CA SER A 208 36.11 2.25 11.83
C SER A 208 34.71 2.63 11.35
N ASP A 209 34.23 2.04 10.24
CA ASP A 209 32.88 2.31 9.73
C ASP A 209 31.79 1.95 10.77
N TYR A 210 31.95 0.82 11.48
CA TYR A 210 31.02 0.41 12.53
C TYR A 210 31.09 1.36 13.73
N ASN A 211 32.31 1.67 14.21
CA ASN A 211 32.51 2.49 15.39
C ASN A 211 32.01 3.93 15.21
N GLU A 212 32.27 4.54 14.06
CA GLU A 212 31.85 5.90 13.73
C GLU A 212 30.33 6.03 13.52
N ASN A 213 29.62 4.91 13.34
CA ASN A 213 28.20 4.89 13.04
C ASN A 213 27.32 4.23 14.13
N ASN A 214 27.79 4.22 15.37
CA ASN A 214 27.09 3.68 16.55
C ASN A 214 26.77 2.17 16.46
N LEU A 215 27.61 1.39 15.80
CA LEU A 215 27.46 -0.04 15.63
C LEU A 215 28.52 -0.86 16.37
N SER A 216 29.30 -0.23 17.26
CA SER A 216 30.35 -0.90 18.06
C SER A 216 29.82 -2.08 18.88
N GLU A 217 28.56 -2.03 19.30
CA GLU A 217 27.89 -3.13 20.03
C GLU A 217 27.91 -4.45 19.24
N LEU A 218 27.84 -4.41 17.90
CA LEU A 218 27.93 -5.61 17.07
C LEU A 218 29.31 -6.25 17.11
N LEU A 219 30.36 -5.48 17.40
CA LEU A 219 31.74 -5.95 17.43
C LEU A 219 32.14 -6.61 18.77
N LEU A 220 31.23 -6.62 19.76
CA LEU A 220 31.51 -7.24 21.07
C LEU A 220 31.71 -8.75 21.01
N HIS A 221 31.07 -9.41 20.05
CA HIS A 221 31.04 -10.89 19.96
C HIS A 221 31.52 -11.45 18.62
N GLN A 222 31.67 -10.59 17.60
CA GLN A 222 32.10 -10.98 16.26
C GLN A 222 33.04 -9.93 15.68
N THR A 223 34.00 -10.34 14.87
CA THR A 223 34.82 -9.43 14.10
C THR A 223 34.03 -8.79 12.95
N THR A 224 34.46 -7.63 12.50
CA THR A 224 33.88 -6.97 11.31
C THR A 224 33.83 -7.92 10.10
N TYR A 225 34.90 -8.69 9.88
CA TYR A 225 34.96 -9.64 8.77
C TYR A 225 33.90 -10.73 8.88
N GLU A 226 33.72 -11.31 10.07
CA GLU A 226 32.70 -12.35 10.30
C GLU A 226 31.28 -11.83 10.06
N ILE A 227 30.96 -10.63 10.56
CA ILE A 227 29.66 -9.98 10.35
C ILE A 227 29.44 -9.71 8.86
N ASN A 228 30.44 -9.11 8.19
CA ASN A 228 30.35 -8.79 6.77
C ASN A 228 30.12 -10.06 5.94
N LEU A 229 30.87 -11.13 6.22
CA LEU A 229 30.77 -12.39 5.51
C LEU A 229 29.40 -13.09 5.76
N GLU A 230 28.92 -13.07 7.00
CA GLU A 230 27.60 -13.59 7.36
C GLU A 230 26.48 -12.91 6.54
N ILE A 231 26.46 -11.58 6.52
CA ILE A 231 25.42 -10.81 5.83
C ILE A 231 25.56 -10.93 4.30
N PHE A 232 26.79 -10.91 3.78
CA PHE A 232 27.04 -11.14 2.36
C PHE A 232 26.51 -12.51 1.92
N ASN A 233 26.85 -13.57 2.64
CA ASN A 233 26.39 -14.93 2.33
C ASN A 233 24.88 -15.07 2.45
N LYS A 234 24.26 -14.46 3.48
CA LYS A 234 22.80 -14.42 3.61
C LYS A 234 22.17 -13.83 2.35
N LEU A 235 22.60 -12.68 1.89
CA LEU A 235 22.03 -12.01 0.71
C LEU A 235 22.33 -12.77 -0.59
N GLN A 236 23.54 -13.30 -0.75
CA GLN A 236 23.90 -14.09 -1.91
C GLN A 236 23.01 -15.34 -2.04
N ARG A 237 22.66 -15.99 -0.94
CA ARG A 237 21.78 -17.16 -0.90
C ARG A 237 20.33 -16.84 -1.28
N THR A 238 19.89 -15.59 -1.17
CA THR A 238 18.53 -15.20 -1.62
C THR A 238 18.40 -15.23 -3.14
N ILE A 239 19.51 -15.13 -3.88
CA ILE A 239 19.49 -14.96 -5.34
C ILE A 239 19.30 -16.31 -6.00
N THR A 240 18.25 -16.43 -6.80
CA THR A 240 17.96 -17.65 -7.56
C THR A 240 17.43 -17.36 -8.97
N GLY A 241 17.87 -18.17 -9.93
CA GLY A 241 17.26 -18.26 -11.25
C GLY A 241 16.13 -19.30 -11.35
N TRP A 242 15.82 -19.98 -10.23
CA TRP A 242 14.89 -21.11 -10.18
C TRP A 242 13.81 -20.92 -9.11
N PRO A 243 12.87 -19.96 -9.26
CA PRO A 243 11.89 -19.65 -8.21
C PRO A 243 10.98 -20.84 -7.85
N GLY A 244 10.80 -21.78 -8.77
CA GLY A 244 10.09 -23.04 -8.53
C GLY A 244 10.96 -24.19 -8.02
N GLY A 245 12.27 -23.97 -7.85
CA GLY A 245 13.23 -24.97 -7.41
C GLY A 245 14.04 -25.59 -8.55
N LYS A 246 15.35 -25.68 -8.36
CA LYS A 246 16.26 -26.33 -9.31
C LYS A 246 16.18 -27.85 -9.10
N PRO A 247 15.79 -28.64 -10.12
CA PRO A 247 15.68 -30.09 -9.98
C PRO A 247 17.00 -30.76 -9.55
N ASN A 248 16.91 -31.79 -8.74
CA ASN A 248 18.04 -32.61 -8.30
C ASN A 248 19.17 -31.83 -7.60
N PHE A 249 18.83 -30.77 -6.90
CA PHE A 249 19.78 -29.94 -6.15
C PHE A 249 19.51 -30.03 -4.66
N GLU A 250 20.54 -29.81 -3.86
CA GLU A 250 20.42 -29.76 -2.39
C GLU A 250 19.64 -28.52 -1.95
N ASP A 251 18.74 -28.65 -0.95
CA ASP A 251 17.82 -27.60 -0.49
C ASP A 251 18.36 -26.73 0.65
N THR A 252 19.45 -27.10 1.32
CA THR A 252 19.90 -26.50 2.59
C THR A 252 20.06 -24.98 2.53
N TYR A 253 20.53 -24.46 1.41
CA TYR A 253 20.80 -23.03 1.23
C TYR A 253 19.97 -22.37 0.11
N ARG A 254 18.91 -23.06 -0.35
CA ARG A 254 18.05 -22.55 -1.41
C ARG A 254 16.90 -21.74 -0.84
N PRO A 255 16.60 -20.56 -1.37
CA PRO A 255 15.36 -19.85 -1.01
C PRO A 255 14.13 -20.63 -1.47
N GLU A 256 14.24 -21.29 -2.63
CA GLU A 256 13.24 -22.21 -3.17
C GLU A 256 13.56 -23.67 -2.78
N ARG A 257 12.56 -24.52 -2.82
CA ARG A 257 12.69 -25.95 -2.56
C ARG A 257 12.88 -26.72 -3.86
N SER A 258 13.86 -27.65 -3.94
CA SER A 258 14.11 -28.44 -5.16
C SER A 258 13.04 -29.49 -5.43
N ASN A 259 12.51 -30.11 -4.39
CA ASN A 259 11.51 -31.17 -4.48
C ASN A 259 10.08 -30.70 -4.12
N PRO A 260 9.05 -31.21 -4.81
CA PRO A 260 9.12 -31.99 -6.05
C PRO A 260 9.64 -31.12 -7.21
N SER A 261 10.31 -31.73 -8.19
CA SER A 261 10.91 -31.00 -9.32
C SER A 261 9.88 -30.22 -10.15
N LYS A 262 8.71 -30.81 -10.42
CA LYS A 262 7.58 -30.11 -10.99
C LYS A 262 6.63 -29.66 -9.87
N LYS A 263 6.48 -28.34 -9.71
CA LYS A 263 5.61 -27.76 -8.68
C LYS A 263 4.23 -27.44 -9.23
N ARG A 264 3.21 -27.58 -8.37
CA ARG A 264 1.96 -26.85 -8.52
C ARG A 264 2.13 -25.50 -7.80
N VAL A 265 1.97 -24.43 -8.54
CA VAL A 265 2.13 -23.05 -8.05
C VAL A 265 0.79 -22.35 -8.12
N LEU A 266 0.37 -21.71 -7.05
CA LEU A 266 -0.84 -20.90 -7.01
C LEU A 266 -0.47 -19.44 -6.74
N ILE A 267 -0.82 -18.54 -7.66
CA ILE A 267 -0.61 -17.09 -7.54
C ILE A 267 -1.96 -16.46 -7.23
N PHE A 268 -2.11 -15.86 -6.06
CA PHE A 268 -3.25 -15.02 -5.73
C PHE A 268 -2.98 -13.58 -6.15
N SER A 269 -3.87 -13.01 -6.95
CA SER A 269 -3.83 -11.63 -7.42
C SER A 269 -5.05 -10.89 -6.86
N PRO A 270 -4.89 -9.90 -5.96
CA PRO A 270 -6.01 -9.14 -5.41
C PRO A 270 -6.88 -8.50 -6.48
N HIS A 271 -6.27 -7.87 -7.47
CA HIS A 271 -6.93 -7.35 -8.67
C HIS A 271 -6.39 -8.06 -9.92
N PRO A 272 -7.15 -8.05 -11.02
CA PRO A 272 -6.68 -8.57 -12.31
C PRO A 272 -5.57 -7.67 -12.88
N ASP A 273 -4.32 -7.89 -12.56
CA ASP A 273 -3.05 -7.28 -13.03
C ASP A 273 -1.92 -7.34 -11.99
N ASP A 274 -2.23 -7.48 -10.69
CA ASP A 274 -1.22 -7.46 -9.61
C ASP A 274 -0.16 -8.57 -9.78
N ASP A 275 -0.53 -9.71 -10.35
CA ASP A 275 0.34 -10.83 -10.68
C ASP A 275 1.45 -10.43 -11.68
N VAL A 276 1.09 -9.85 -12.81
CA VAL A 276 2.06 -9.44 -13.83
C VAL A 276 2.80 -8.16 -13.46
N ILE A 277 2.13 -7.21 -12.76
CA ILE A 277 2.75 -5.98 -12.27
C ILE A 277 3.84 -6.29 -11.25
N SER A 278 3.53 -7.14 -10.27
CA SER A 278 4.42 -7.38 -9.12
C SER A 278 5.46 -8.45 -9.40
N MET A 279 5.09 -9.56 -10.05
CA MET A 279 5.96 -10.72 -10.23
C MET A 279 5.96 -11.31 -11.65
N GLY A 280 5.66 -10.50 -12.65
CA GLY A 280 5.51 -10.97 -14.03
C GLY A 280 6.74 -11.67 -14.62
N GLY A 281 7.95 -11.28 -14.23
CA GLY A 281 9.19 -11.96 -14.62
C GLY A 281 9.35 -13.34 -13.97
N THR A 282 9.05 -13.43 -12.68
CA THR A 282 9.04 -14.70 -11.92
C THR A 282 7.93 -15.61 -12.42
N PHE A 283 6.75 -15.06 -12.70
CA PHE A 283 5.61 -15.76 -13.25
C PHE A 283 5.96 -16.42 -14.60
N ASP A 284 6.49 -15.64 -15.56
CA ASP A 284 6.95 -16.14 -16.86
C ASP A 284 8.02 -17.24 -16.70
N ARG A 285 8.93 -17.08 -15.74
CA ARG A 285 9.98 -18.06 -15.46
C ARG A 285 9.43 -19.36 -14.88
N LEU A 286 8.49 -19.31 -13.95
CA LEU A 286 7.83 -20.50 -13.40
C LEU A 286 7.17 -21.33 -14.51
N VAL A 287 6.47 -20.67 -15.45
CA VAL A 287 5.84 -21.34 -16.59
C VAL A 287 6.90 -21.91 -17.54
N SER A 288 7.92 -21.12 -17.90
CA SER A 288 8.99 -21.55 -18.84
C SER A 288 9.84 -22.70 -18.28
N GLN A 289 9.91 -22.85 -16.95
CA GLN A 289 10.58 -23.98 -16.27
C GLN A 289 9.69 -25.23 -16.14
N GLY A 290 8.46 -25.21 -16.68
CA GLY A 290 7.58 -26.35 -16.77
C GLY A 290 6.77 -26.67 -15.51
N HIS A 291 6.66 -25.72 -14.58
CA HIS A 291 5.79 -25.85 -13.42
C HIS A 291 4.32 -25.74 -13.83
N GLU A 292 3.44 -26.36 -13.06
CA GLU A 292 1.98 -26.23 -13.19
C GLU A 292 1.55 -24.98 -12.44
N VAL A 293 1.29 -23.89 -13.16
CA VAL A 293 1.01 -22.59 -12.58
C VAL A 293 -0.49 -22.27 -12.72
N HIS A 294 -1.10 -21.92 -11.59
CA HIS A 294 -2.47 -21.43 -11.50
C HIS A 294 -2.47 -19.99 -11.02
N VAL A 295 -3.39 -19.18 -11.57
CA VAL A 295 -3.63 -17.81 -11.11
C VAL A 295 -5.05 -17.68 -10.59
N ALA A 296 -5.22 -17.13 -9.41
CA ALA A 296 -6.52 -16.89 -8.78
C ALA A 296 -6.72 -15.39 -8.53
N TYR A 297 -7.52 -14.74 -9.36
CA TYR A 297 -7.92 -13.36 -9.20
C TYR A 297 -8.99 -13.25 -8.13
N GLN A 298 -8.68 -12.60 -7.02
CA GLN A 298 -9.51 -12.56 -5.82
C GLN A 298 -10.74 -11.67 -6.00
N THR A 299 -10.58 -10.54 -6.70
CA THR A 299 -11.67 -9.60 -7.01
C THR A 299 -11.77 -9.34 -8.52
N SER A 300 -12.89 -8.80 -8.95
CA SER A 300 -13.07 -8.43 -10.37
C SER A 300 -12.33 -7.16 -10.79
N GLY A 301 -11.90 -6.32 -9.85
CA GLY A 301 -11.29 -5.03 -10.16
C GLY A 301 -12.23 -4.05 -10.92
N ASN A 302 -13.53 -4.31 -10.91
CA ASN A 302 -14.54 -3.61 -11.71
C ASN A 302 -14.66 -2.10 -11.42
N ILE A 303 -14.15 -1.65 -10.28
CA ILE A 303 -14.18 -0.24 -9.86
C ILE A 303 -13.16 0.60 -10.65
N ALA A 304 -12.11 -0.03 -11.16
CA ALA A 304 -10.97 0.65 -11.78
C ALA A 304 -11.07 0.77 -13.32
N VAL A 305 -12.21 0.43 -13.91
CA VAL A 305 -12.44 0.60 -15.35
C VAL A 305 -13.18 1.91 -15.61
N SER A 306 -12.65 2.73 -16.52
CA SER A 306 -13.26 4.02 -16.86
C SER A 306 -14.58 3.84 -17.60
N ASN A 307 -15.46 4.82 -17.47
CA ASN A 307 -16.73 4.81 -18.19
C ASN A 307 -16.55 4.84 -19.71
N SER A 308 -15.51 5.54 -20.19
CA SER A 308 -15.16 5.60 -21.60
C SER A 308 -14.75 4.23 -22.14
N ASP A 309 -14.01 3.45 -21.35
CA ASP A 309 -13.66 2.09 -21.75
C ASP A 309 -14.87 1.17 -21.76
N VAL A 310 -15.73 1.22 -20.74
CA VAL A 310 -16.98 0.44 -20.74
C VAL A 310 -17.84 0.81 -21.95
N LEU A 311 -18.00 2.10 -22.23
CA LEU A 311 -18.78 2.59 -23.38
C LEU A 311 -18.23 2.03 -24.71
N LYS A 312 -16.91 2.10 -24.91
CA LYS A 312 -16.23 1.57 -26.09
C LYS A 312 -16.56 0.09 -26.34
N TYR A 313 -16.49 -0.73 -25.32
CA TYR A 313 -16.81 -2.16 -25.43
C TYR A 313 -18.31 -2.42 -25.66
N VAL A 314 -19.18 -1.62 -25.06
CA VAL A 314 -20.63 -1.69 -25.30
C VAL A 314 -20.94 -1.31 -26.75
N GLU A 315 -20.38 -0.23 -27.29
CA GLU A 315 -20.58 0.19 -28.68
C GLU A 315 -20.09 -0.84 -29.69
N VAL A 316 -18.94 -1.49 -29.43
CA VAL A 316 -18.46 -2.62 -30.25
C VAL A 316 -19.43 -3.79 -30.23
N TYR A 317 -19.93 -4.19 -29.04
CA TYR A 317 -20.91 -5.26 -28.93
C TYR A 317 -22.23 -4.94 -29.63
N GLU A 318 -22.75 -3.73 -29.45
CA GLU A 318 -23.98 -3.26 -30.12
C GLU A 318 -23.85 -3.27 -31.64
N SER A 319 -22.70 -2.85 -32.14
CA SER A 319 -22.39 -2.83 -33.58
C SER A 319 -22.34 -4.24 -34.18
N PHE A 320 -21.76 -5.20 -33.42
CA PHE A 320 -21.65 -6.59 -33.85
C PHE A 320 -22.99 -7.36 -33.74
N SER A 321 -23.69 -7.19 -32.64
CA SER A 321 -24.90 -7.97 -32.33
C SER A 321 -26.19 -7.41 -32.94
N ASN A 322 -26.15 -6.20 -33.50
CA ASN A 322 -27.31 -5.41 -33.92
C ASN A 322 -28.36 -5.18 -32.80
N LYS A 323 -27.97 -5.35 -31.53
CA LYS A 323 -28.79 -5.11 -30.34
C LYS A 323 -28.33 -3.86 -29.63
N LYS A 324 -29.20 -2.87 -29.46
CA LYS A 324 -28.89 -1.61 -28.77
C LYS A 324 -29.53 -1.59 -27.39
N ASP A 325 -28.73 -1.40 -26.35
CA ASP A 325 -29.18 -1.05 -24.99
C ASP A 325 -29.15 0.46 -24.83
N LYS A 326 -30.21 1.14 -25.31
CA LYS A 326 -30.29 2.61 -25.30
C LYS A 326 -30.18 3.20 -23.88
N GLU A 327 -30.70 2.49 -22.88
CA GLU A 327 -30.63 2.92 -21.48
C GLU A 327 -29.18 2.90 -20.99
N LEU A 328 -28.47 1.79 -21.20
CA LEU A 328 -27.07 1.64 -20.80
C LEU A 328 -26.16 2.66 -21.49
N THR A 329 -26.33 2.85 -22.80
CA THR A 329 -25.56 3.82 -23.59
C THR A 329 -25.84 5.26 -23.13
N SER A 330 -27.08 5.60 -22.80
CA SER A 330 -27.46 6.91 -22.27
C SER A 330 -26.84 7.17 -20.89
N ILE A 331 -26.91 6.20 -19.99
CA ILE A 331 -26.29 6.27 -18.65
C ILE A 331 -24.78 6.51 -18.79
N LEU A 332 -24.10 5.78 -19.66
CA LEU A 332 -22.64 5.89 -19.86
C LEU A 332 -22.21 7.26 -20.46
N LYS A 333 -23.07 7.89 -21.26
CA LYS A 333 -22.76 9.19 -21.91
C LYS A 333 -23.06 10.40 -21.03
N PHE A 334 -24.06 10.34 -20.18
CA PHE A 334 -24.65 11.53 -19.56
C PHE A 334 -24.74 11.52 -18.04
N ASN A 335 -24.35 10.48 -17.33
CA ASN A 335 -24.57 10.39 -15.89
C ASN A 335 -23.29 10.13 -15.08
N ASN A 336 -23.07 10.95 -14.03
CA ASN A 336 -21.94 10.79 -13.10
C ASN A 336 -22.19 9.71 -12.00
N GLU A 337 -23.40 9.17 -11.87
CA GLU A 337 -23.76 8.13 -10.86
C GLU A 337 -23.47 6.68 -11.31
N ILE A 338 -22.72 6.51 -12.35
CA ILE A 338 -22.43 5.26 -13.04
C ILE A 338 -21.76 4.21 -12.12
N LEU A 339 -21.05 4.65 -11.11
CA LEU A 339 -20.29 3.78 -10.21
C LEU A 339 -21.17 2.78 -9.41
N ASN A 340 -22.46 3.00 -9.29
CA ASN A 340 -23.40 2.12 -8.58
C ASN A 340 -24.35 1.32 -9.52
N ASN A 341 -24.13 1.37 -10.84
CA ASN A 341 -24.94 0.59 -11.76
C ASN A 341 -24.42 -0.84 -11.92
N LYS A 342 -25.20 -1.85 -11.50
CA LYS A 342 -24.82 -3.27 -11.51
C LYS A 342 -24.45 -3.80 -12.90
N LYS A 343 -25.14 -3.37 -13.97
CA LYS A 343 -24.84 -3.81 -15.35
C LYS A 343 -23.45 -3.30 -15.78
N ILE A 344 -23.18 -2.03 -15.53
CA ILE A 344 -21.89 -1.39 -15.86
C ILE A 344 -20.76 -2.08 -15.09
N ARG A 345 -20.94 -2.32 -13.80
CA ARG A 345 -19.99 -3.07 -12.97
C ARG A 345 -19.69 -4.47 -13.50
N LYS A 346 -20.74 -5.18 -13.91
CA LYS A 346 -20.57 -6.51 -14.51
C LYS A 346 -19.75 -6.45 -15.80
N ILE A 347 -20.03 -5.47 -16.68
CA ILE A 347 -19.27 -5.29 -17.92
C ILE A 347 -17.81 -4.93 -17.61
N ALA A 348 -17.58 -4.00 -16.69
CA ALA A 348 -16.25 -3.61 -16.24
C ALA A 348 -15.44 -4.82 -15.72
N GLY A 349 -16.05 -5.67 -14.89
CA GLY A 349 -15.43 -6.91 -14.42
C GLY A 349 -15.11 -7.88 -15.56
N LEU A 350 -16.01 -8.05 -16.53
CA LEU A 350 -15.77 -8.89 -17.70
C LEU A 350 -14.63 -8.38 -18.57
N ILE A 351 -14.47 -7.06 -18.73
CA ILE A 351 -13.34 -6.46 -19.43
C ILE A 351 -12.04 -6.88 -18.74
N ARG A 352 -11.93 -6.69 -17.42
CA ARG A 352 -10.76 -7.06 -16.62
C ARG A 352 -10.46 -8.58 -16.72
N GLU A 353 -11.48 -9.44 -16.69
CA GLU A 353 -11.30 -10.88 -16.90
C GLU A 353 -10.68 -11.20 -18.26
N LYS A 354 -11.13 -10.55 -19.34
CA LYS A 354 -10.59 -10.78 -20.69
C LYS A 354 -9.18 -10.25 -20.86
N GLU A 355 -8.86 -9.14 -20.22
CA GLU A 355 -7.50 -8.62 -20.15
C GLU A 355 -6.56 -9.62 -19.43
N SER A 356 -7.00 -10.16 -18.28
CA SER A 356 -6.24 -11.17 -17.53
C SER A 356 -6.03 -12.46 -18.33
N LEU A 357 -7.05 -12.95 -19.01
CA LEU A 357 -6.91 -14.11 -19.91
C LEU A 357 -5.93 -13.84 -21.05
N GLY A 358 -5.91 -12.62 -21.59
CA GLY A 358 -4.91 -12.21 -22.58
C GLY A 358 -3.48 -12.25 -22.01
N ALA A 359 -3.27 -11.71 -20.81
CA ALA A 359 -1.97 -11.70 -20.13
C ALA A 359 -1.49 -13.12 -19.79
N THR A 360 -2.35 -13.95 -19.20
CA THR A 360 -2.01 -15.33 -18.81
C THR A 360 -1.73 -16.23 -20.02
N ARG A 361 -2.50 -16.12 -21.11
CA ARG A 361 -2.21 -16.80 -22.39
C ARG A 361 -0.86 -16.37 -22.98
N PHE A 362 -0.53 -15.08 -22.91
CA PHE A 362 0.77 -14.57 -23.37
C PHE A 362 1.93 -15.17 -22.57
N VAL A 363 1.77 -15.37 -21.26
CA VAL A 363 2.76 -16.04 -20.41
C VAL A 363 2.80 -17.55 -20.68
N GLY A 364 1.74 -18.15 -21.23
CA GLY A 364 1.67 -19.58 -21.59
C GLY A 364 0.85 -20.42 -20.62
N ILE A 365 -0.08 -19.82 -19.87
CA ILE A 365 -0.99 -20.55 -18.97
C ILE A 365 -2.27 -20.91 -19.72
N PRO A 366 -2.75 -22.16 -19.63
CA PRO A 366 -4.06 -22.55 -20.18
C PRO A 366 -5.20 -21.91 -19.38
N ASP A 367 -6.29 -21.58 -20.05
CA ASP A 367 -7.46 -20.95 -19.44
C ASP A 367 -8.04 -21.77 -18.25
N SER A 368 -7.90 -23.10 -18.26
CA SER A 368 -8.29 -24.00 -17.16
C SER A 368 -7.58 -23.72 -15.84
N ASN A 369 -6.41 -23.09 -15.88
CA ASN A 369 -5.60 -22.75 -14.71
C ASN A 369 -5.79 -21.30 -14.26
N VAL A 370 -6.77 -20.59 -14.84
CA VAL A 370 -7.09 -19.21 -14.49
C VAL A 370 -8.43 -19.17 -13.75
N HIS A 371 -8.42 -18.71 -12.52
CA HIS A 371 -9.56 -18.76 -11.61
C HIS A 371 -10.00 -17.35 -11.23
N PHE A 372 -11.28 -17.02 -11.43
CA PHE A 372 -11.88 -15.75 -11.03
C PHE A 372 -12.76 -15.98 -9.80
N LEU A 373 -12.23 -15.70 -8.61
CA LEU A 373 -12.89 -16.03 -7.34
C LEU A 373 -14.08 -15.12 -7.04
N LYS A 374 -14.03 -13.86 -7.46
CA LYS A 374 -15.12 -12.87 -7.27
C LYS A 374 -15.59 -12.83 -5.82
N LEU A 375 -14.65 -12.62 -4.90
CA LEU A 375 -14.93 -12.64 -3.46
C LEU A 375 -16.08 -11.68 -3.10
N PRO A 376 -17.11 -12.16 -2.39
CA PRO A 376 -18.34 -11.42 -2.08
C PRO A 376 -18.13 -10.08 -1.38
N PHE A 377 -17.09 -9.96 -0.53
CA PHE A 377 -16.78 -8.70 0.14
C PHE A 377 -16.56 -7.53 -0.83
N TYR A 378 -16.04 -7.82 -2.03
CA TYR A 378 -15.77 -6.84 -3.10
C TYR A 378 -16.93 -6.69 -4.08
N GLU A 379 -17.63 -7.78 -4.38
CA GLU A 379 -18.67 -7.84 -5.43
C GLU A 379 -20.04 -7.32 -4.95
N THR A 380 -20.04 -6.24 -4.18
CA THR A 380 -21.27 -5.65 -3.58
C THR A 380 -22.19 -4.96 -4.60
N GLY A 381 -21.72 -4.77 -5.84
CA GLY A 381 -22.42 -3.97 -6.85
C GLY A 381 -22.35 -2.46 -6.60
N SER A 382 -21.58 -2.02 -5.61
CA SER A 382 -21.30 -0.62 -5.28
C SER A 382 -19.79 -0.38 -5.10
N VAL A 383 -19.37 0.86 -4.94
CA VAL A 383 -17.97 1.20 -4.60
C VAL A 383 -17.61 0.76 -3.18
N LYS A 384 -18.61 0.71 -2.29
CA LYS A 384 -18.42 0.35 -0.89
C LYS A 384 -18.29 -1.17 -0.78
N LYS A 385 -17.15 -1.61 -0.26
CA LYS A 385 -16.89 -3.02 0.06
C LYS A 385 -17.61 -3.42 1.33
N SER A 386 -17.98 -4.69 1.43
CA SER A 386 -18.51 -5.26 2.68
C SER A 386 -17.38 -5.78 3.58
N ILE A 387 -17.75 -6.13 4.80
CA ILE A 387 -16.84 -6.86 5.70
C ILE A 387 -16.72 -8.30 5.17
N PRO A 388 -15.50 -8.88 5.18
CA PRO A 388 -15.32 -10.28 4.77
C PRO A 388 -16.18 -11.25 5.56
N SER A 389 -16.73 -12.23 4.87
CA SER A 389 -17.65 -13.23 5.42
C SER A 389 -17.05 -14.64 5.39
N ALA A 390 -17.77 -15.60 5.94
CA ALA A 390 -17.41 -17.03 5.83
C ALA A 390 -17.36 -17.52 4.38
N SER A 391 -18.21 -16.98 3.50
CA SER A 391 -18.21 -17.33 2.08
C SER A 391 -16.94 -16.93 1.35
N ASP A 392 -16.35 -15.76 1.70
CA ASP A 392 -15.06 -15.34 1.13
C ASP A 392 -13.95 -16.33 1.50
N LYS A 393 -13.93 -16.78 2.76
CA LYS A 393 -12.96 -17.76 3.27
C LYS A 393 -13.16 -19.15 2.65
N GLU A 394 -14.41 -19.58 2.48
CA GLU A 394 -14.75 -20.87 1.88
C GLU A 394 -14.29 -20.95 0.42
N ILE A 395 -14.57 -19.91 -0.39
CA ILE A 395 -14.12 -19.84 -1.79
C ILE A 395 -12.60 -19.98 -1.88
N MET A 396 -11.87 -19.26 -1.04
CA MET A 396 -10.39 -19.29 -1.04
C MET A 396 -9.87 -20.65 -0.52
N SER A 397 -10.50 -21.23 0.49
CA SER A 397 -10.15 -22.55 1.03
C SER A 397 -10.32 -23.65 -0.01
N ASN A 398 -11.43 -23.60 -0.78
CA ASN A 398 -11.74 -24.59 -1.79
C ASN A 398 -10.69 -24.62 -2.90
N ILE A 399 -10.28 -23.47 -3.44
CA ILE A 399 -9.27 -23.42 -4.50
C ILE A 399 -7.90 -23.93 -4.02
N ILE A 400 -7.49 -23.61 -2.79
CA ILE A 400 -6.24 -24.13 -2.21
C ILE A 400 -6.31 -25.65 -2.03
N SER A 401 -7.45 -26.17 -1.55
CA SER A 401 -7.65 -27.60 -1.30
C SER A 401 -7.78 -28.41 -2.59
N GLU A 402 -8.31 -27.82 -3.67
CA GLU A 402 -8.41 -28.41 -5.00
C GLU A 402 -7.02 -28.54 -5.65
N ILE A 403 -6.26 -27.45 -5.71
CA ILE A 403 -4.95 -27.41 -6.37
C ILE A 403 -3.88 -28.13 -5.54
N LYS A 404 -3.94 -28.05 -4.21
CA LYS A 404 -2.92 -28.57 -3.29
C LYS A 404 -1.52 -28.07 -3.68
N PRO A 405 -1.28 -26.76 -3.67
CA PRO A 405 -0.06 -26.17 -4.19
C PRO A 405 1.17 -26.53 -3.36
N HIS A 406 2.34 -26.59 -4.00
CA HIS A 406 3.63 -26.67 -3.33
C HIS A 406 4.20 -25.27 -3.04
N GLN A 407 3.77 -24.28 -3.82
CA GLN A 407 4.10 -22.87 -3.59
C GLN A 407 2.86 -22.01 -3.80
N ILE A 408 2.66 -21.05 -2.89
CA ILE A 408 1.63 -20.02 -2.99
C ILE A 408 2.33 -18.66 -3.02
N TYR A 409 1.97 -17.81 -3.97
CA TYR A 409 2.38 -16.42 -4.03
C TYR A 409 1.18 -15.52 -3.74
N VAL A 410 1.33 -14.58 -2.80
CA VAL A 410 0.25 -13.65 -2.42
C VAL A 410 0.78 -12.24 -2.27
N ALA A 411 -0.07 -11.24 -2.51
CA ALA A 411 0.31 -9.84 -2.39
C ALA A 411 0.60 -9.45 -0.94
N GLY A 412 1.86 -9.07 -0.69
CA GLY A 412 2.33 -8.46 0.56
C GLY A 412 2.44 -6.93 0.48
N ASP A 413 2.00 -6.33 -0.62
CA ASP A 413 1.96 -4.88 -0.84
C ASP A 413 0.63 -4.31 -0.33
N LEU A 414 0.64 -3.79 0.89
CA LEU A 414 -0.56 -3.32 1.61
C LEU A 414 -0.81 -1.82 1.45
N ALA A 415 -0.06 -1.16 0.58
CA ALA A 415 -0.13 0.29 0.38
C ALA A 415 -1.12 0.70 -0.73
N ASP A 416 -1.94 -0.24 -1.22
CA ASP A 416 -2.97 0.08 -2.19
C ASP A 416 -3.98 1.08 -1.60
N PRO A 417 -4.37 2.13 -2.36
CA PRO A 417 -5.22 3.21 -1.86
C PRO A 417 -6.64 2.77 -1.44
N HIS A 418 -7.01 1.54 -1.78
CA HIS A 418 -8.35 0.99 -1.56
C HIS A 418 -8.43 0.01 -0.39
N GLY A 419 -7.29 -0.40 0.17
CA GLY A 419 -7.20 -1.42 1.21
C GLY A 419 -7.65 -2.82 0.77
N THR A 420 -7.81 -3.07 -0.54
CA THR A 420 -8.21 -4.39 -1.07
C THR A 420 -7.13 -5.43 -0.81
N HIS A 421 -5.87 -5.09 -1.05
CA HIS A 421 -4.73 -6.00 -0.83
C HIS A 421 -4.69 -6.49 0.60
N LYS A 422 -4.87 -5.56 1.58
CA LYS A 422 -4.90 -5.94 2.99
C LYS A 422 -6.04 -6.91 3.30
N VAL A 423 -7.26 -6.61 2.85
CA VAL A 423 -8.42 -7.48 3.08
C VAL A 423 -8.22 -8.86 2.46
N CYS A 424 -7.73 -8.92 1.21
CA CYS A 424 -7.40 -10.18 0.53
C CYS A 424 -6.36 -11.00 1.29
N LEU A 425 -5.30 -10.35 1.81
CA LEU A 425 -4.26 -11.00 2.59
C LEU A 425 -4.77 -11.47 3.95
N ASP A 426 -5.59 -10.67 4.65
CA ASP A 426 -6.18 -11.06 5.94
C ASP A 426 -7.07 -12.31 5.79
N ILE A 427 -7.92 -12.36 4.74
CA ILE A 427 -8.72 -13.56 4.41
C ILE A 427 -7.81 -14.76 4.15
N PHE A 428 -6.74 -14.56 3.38
CA PHE A 428 -5.77 -15.62 3.08
C PHE A 428 -5.11 -16.17 4.35
N PHE A 429 -4.67 -15.32 5.26
CA PHE A 429 -4.05 -15.77 6.52
C PHE A 429 -5.02 -16.53 7.41
N ASP A 430 -6.28 -16.10 7.48
CA ASP A 430 -7.32 -16.83 8.22
C ASP A 430 -7.54 -18.23 7.63
N VAL A 431 -7.63 -18.34 6.29
CA VAL A 431 -7.77 -19.62 5.59
C VAL A 431 -6.53 -20.50 5.80
N LEU A 432 -5.34 -19.91 5.74
CA LEU A 432 -4.08 -20.62 5.93
C LEU A 432 -3.98 -21.24 7.33
N GLN A 433 -4.41 -20.51 8.38
CA GLN A 433 -4.46 -21.04 9.74
C GLN A 433 -5.38 -22.26 9.88
N ASN A 434 -6.50 -22.27 9.14
CA ASN A 434 -7.43 -23.41 9.13
C ASN A 434 -6.85 -24.63 8.36
N LEU A 435 -6.09 -24.39 7.30
CA LEU A 435 -5.53 -25.44 6.44
C LEU A 435 -4.16 -25.95 6.87
N LYS A 436 -3.47 -25.31 7.83
CA LYS A 436 -2.07 -25.63 8.19
C LYS A 436 -1.85 -27.07 8.66
N SER A 437 -2.89 -27.73 9.20
CA SER A 437 -2.84 -29.15 9.64
C SER A 437 -2.99 -30.14 8.48
N GLU A 438 -3.44 -29.68 7.30
CA GLU A 438 -3.61 -30.53 6.14
C GLU A 438 -2.26 -31.09 5.65
N LYS A 439 -2.28 -32.37 5.24
CA LYS A 439 -1.04 -33.06 4.84
C LYS A 439 -0.27 -32.37 3.73
N PHE A 440 -0.98 -31.82 2.74
CA PHE A 440 -0.34 -31.14 1.60
C PHE A 440 0.27 -29.77 1.98
N MET A 441 -0.21 -29.15 3.07
CA MET A 441 0.32 -27.87 3.54
C MET A 441 1.69 -27.99 4.22
N LYS A 442 2.08 -29.16 4.72
CA LYS A 442 3.41 -29.38 5.35
C LYS A 442 4.55 -29.07 4.38
N ASP A 443 4.33 -29.30 3.11
CA ASP A 443 5.31 -29.10 2.05
C ASP A 443 5.04 -27.84 1.22
N CYS A 444 4.03 -27.05 1.57
CA CYS A 444 3.67 -25.83 0.89
C CYS A 444 4.48 -24.64 1.42
N TRP A 445 5.02 -23.84 0.51
CA TRP A 445 5.73 -22.63 0.85
C TRP A 445 4.95 -21.41 0.38
N VAL A 446 4.84 -20.41 1.27
CA VAL A 446 4.11 -19.16 1.00
C VAL A 446 5.10 -18.03 0.82
N TRP A 447 4.97 -17.33 -0.30
CA TRP A 447 5.77 -16.18 -0.69
C TRP A 447 4.91 -14.93 -0.77
N LEU A 448 5.35 -13.87 -0.10
CA LEU A 448 4.75 -12.55 -0.20
C LEU A 448 5.48 -11.76 -1.27
N TYR A 449 4.77 -11.28 -2.28
CA TYR A 449 5.32 -10.40 -3.31
C TYR A 449 4.91 -8.94 -3.07
N ARG A 450 5.73 -8.01 -3.56
CA ARG A 450 5.47 -6.58 -3.68
C ARG A 450 5.83 -6.10 -5.08
N GLY A 451 5.71 -4.80 -5.37
CA GLY A 451 6.12 -4.23 -6.63
C GLY A 451 5.10 -3.32 -7.30
N ALA A 452 3.82 -3.39 -6.90
CA ALA A 452 2.79 -2.47 -7.37
C ALA A 452 2.93 -1.09 -6.73
N TRP A 453 3.05 -1.04 -5.40
CA TRP A 453 3.11 0.20 -4.62
C TRP A 453 4.43 0.38 -3.89
N HIS A 454 4.96 -0.68 -3.27
CA HIS A 454 6.21 -0.68 -2.49
C HIS A 454 7.05 -1.92 -2.81
N GLU A 455 8.31 -1.90 -2.35
CA GLU A 455 9.22 -3.04 -2.37
C GLU A 455 9.64 -3.44 -0.96
N TRP A 456 10.14 -4.68 -0.81
CA TRP A 456 10.77 -5.15 0.41
C TRP A 456 12.07 -4.40 0.68
N GLN A 457 12.36 -4.15 1.95
CA GLN A 457 13.70 -3.73 2.33
C GLN A 457 14.68 -4.89 2.10
N VAL A 458 15.92 -4.59 1.67
CA VAL A 458 16.89 -5.64 1.29
C VAL A 458 17.10 -6.68 2.40
N HIS A 459 17.09 -6.27 3.67
CA HIS A 459 17.25 -7.17 4.81
C HIS A 459 16.04 -8.12 5.06
N GLU A 460 14.88 -7.79 4.51
CA GLU A 460 13.64 -8.57 4.61
C GLU A 460 13.48 -9.61 3.50
N ILE A 461 14.33 -9.55 2.47
CA ILE A 461 14.21 -10.38 1.27
C ILE A 461 14.73 -11.79 1.56
N ASP A 462 13.89 -12.78 1.27
CA ASP A 462 14.25 -14.19 1.37
C ASP A 462 14.47 -14.86 0.00
N MET A 463 13.89 -14.31 -1.07
CA MET A 463 14.15 -14.77 -2.44
C MET A 463 14.25 -13.56 -3.40
N SER A 464 15.29 -13.57 -4.21
CA SER A 464 15.57 -12.57 -5.24
C SER A 464 15.67 -13.25 -6.60
N VAL A 465 14.80 -12.86 -7.53
CA VAL A 465 14.76 -13.46 -8.88
C VAL A 465 15.26 -12.42 -9.89
N PRO A 466 16.52 -12.53 -10.37
CA PRO A 466 17.07 -11.62 -11.35
C PRO A 466 16.40 -11.77 -12.71
N MET A 467 16.22 -10.67 -13.40
CA MET A 467 15.68 -10.61 -14.77
C MET A 467 16.69 -10.05 -15.74
N SER A 468 16.75 -10.64 -16.95
CA SER A 468 17.46 -10.07 -18.09
C SER A 468 16.63 -8.93 -18.72
N PRO A 469 17.23 -8.07 -19.56
CA PRO A 469 16.49 -7.04 -20.30
C PRO A 469 15.32 -7.62 -21.13
N ASN A 470 15.49 -8.78 -21.72
CA ASN A 470 14.41 -9.45 -22.48
C ASN A 470 13.25 -9.89 -21.57
N GLN A 471 13.54 -10.35 -20.34
CA GLN A 471 12.50 -10.71 -19.37
C GLN A 471 11.74 -9.49 -18.86
N VAL A 472 12.42 -8.35 -18.66
CA VAL A 472 11.76 -7.08 -18.34
C VAL A 472 10.82 -6.66 -19.47
N LEU A 473 11.23 -6.77 -20.72
CA LEU A 473 10.36 -6.50 -21.88
C LEU A 473 9.17 -7.46 -21.97
N ARG A 474 9.35 -8.75 -21.65
CA ARG A 474 8.25 -9.72 -21.60
C ARG A 474 7.25 -9.37 -20.51
N LYS A 475 7.73 -9.03 -19.31
CA LYS A 475 6.89 -8.53 -18.20
C LYS A 475 6.08 -7.32 -18.64
N ARG A 476 6.71 -6.31 -19.24
CA ARG A 476 6.03 -5.12 -19.79
C ARG A 476 4.93 -5.50 -20.78
N LYS A 477 5.20 -6.42 -21.71
CA LYS A 477 4.20 -6.89 -22.66
C LYS A 477 3.02 -7.58 -21.97
N ALA A 478 3.26 -8.38 -20.93
CA ALA A 478 2.18 -8.99 -20.13
C ALA A 478 1.32 -7.91 -19.44
N ILE A 479 1.93 -6.87 -18.85
CA ILE A 479 1.21 -5.73 -18.26
C ILE A 479 0.35 -5.02 -19.33
N PHE A 480 0.83 -4.91 -20.57
CA PHE A 480 0.11 -4.20 -21.63
C PHE A 480 -1.16 -4.92 -22.13
N TYR A 481 -1.38 -6.19 -21.77
CA TYR A 481 -2.67 -6.83 -21.99
C TYR A 481 -3.77 -6.23 -21.10
N HIS A 482 -3.42 -5.64 -19.96
CA HIS A 482 -4.34 -4.90 -19.11
C HIS A 482 -4.54 -3.47 -19.62
N GLN A 483 -5.16 -3.34 -20.78
CA GLN A 483 -5.31 -2.09 -21.52
C GLN A 483 -5.99 -0.98 -20.73
N THR A 484 -6.98 -1.33 -19.89
CA THR A 484 -7.70 -0.38 -19.06
C THR A 484 -6.88 0.16 -17.88
N GLN A 485 -5.70 -0.44 -17.60
CA GLN A 485 -4.86 -0.12 -16.44
C GLN A 485 -3.48 0.42 -16.81
N LYS A 486 -3.03 0.24 -18.04
CA LYS A 486 -1.63 0.53 -18.42
C LYS A 486 -1.27 2.02 -18.36
N ASP A 487 -2.15 2.90 -18.86
CA ASP A 487 -1.86 4.31 -19.13
C ASP A 487 -2.60 5.25 -18.18
N ASN A 488 -3.85 4.95 -17.83
CA ASN A 488 -4.72 5.86 -17.09
C ASN A 488 -5.25 5.19 -15.82
N VAL A 489 -4.47 5.24 -14.79
CA VAL A 489 -4.84 4.65 -13.51
C VAL A 489 -5.85 5.55 -12.81
N MET A 490 -7.08 5.10 -12.66
CA MET A 490 -8.11 5.84 -11.91
C MET A 490 -7.68 6.17 -10.48
N PHE A 491 -6.69 5.46 -9.95
CA PHE A 491 -6.24 5.57 -8.57
C PHE A 491 -4.70 5.65 -8.53
N GLN A 492 -4.17 6.82 -8.82
CA GLN A 492 -2.73 7.02 -9.01
C GLN A 492 -1.90 7.05 -7.71
N GLY A 493 -2.54 7.16 -6.53
CA GLY A 493 -1.80 7.37 -5.28
C GLY A 493 -1.00 8.68 -5.33
N ASN A 494 0.27 8.62 -4.93
CA ASN A 494 1.20 9.77 -4.94
C ASN A 494 2.11 9.82 -6.18
N ASP A 495 2.02 8.83 -7.07
CA ASP A 495 2.86 8.69 -8.26
C ASP A 495 1.97 8.76 -9.51
N ASN A 496 2.16 9.77 -10.34
CA ASN A 496 1.36 10.02 -11.54
C ASN A 496 1.87 9.28 -12.77
N ARG A 497 2.97 8.52 -12.64
CA ARG A 497 3.52 7.74 -13.75
C ARG A 497 2.66 6.50 -14.01
N GLU A 498 2.76 5.96 -15.20
CA GLU A 498 2.12 4.71 -15.61
C GLU A 498 2.57 3.52 -14.73
N PHE A 499 1.71 2.56 -14.49
CA PHE A 499 2.04 1.42 -13.62
C PHE A 499 3.26 0.64 -14.07
N TRP A 500 3.38 0.38 -15.37
CA TRP A 500 4.51 -0.37 -15.91
C TRP A 500 5.86 0.34 -15.69
N VAL A 501 5.87 1.69 -15.79
CA VAL A 501 7.06 2.50 -15.50
C VAL A 501 7.46 2.36 -14.04
N ARG A 502 6.49 2.49 -13.13
CA ARG A 502 6.75 2.40 -11.68
C ARG A 502 7.33 1.05 -11.29
N THR A 503 6.78 -0.03 -11.85
CA THR A 503 7.23 -1.39 -11.50
C THR A 503 8.62 -1.69 -12.06
N GLU A 504 8.92 -1.23 -13.28
CA GLU A 504 10.27 -1.37 -13.84
C GLU A 504 11.29 -0.59 -13.02
N ASP A 505 11.00 0.67 -12.69
CA ASP A 505 11.89 1.49 -11.87
C ASP A 505 12.16 0.85 -10.50
N ARG A 506 11.15 0.21 -9.87
CA ARG A 506 11.36 -0.52 -8.62
C ARG A 506 12.28 -1.72 -8.80
N ASN A 507 12.03 -2.54 -9.82
CA ASN A 507 12.88 -3.70 -10.09
C ASN A 507 14.32 -3.29 -10.43
N LEU A 508 14.52 -2.19 -11.18
CA LEU A 508 15.83 -1.59 -11.45
C LEU A 508 16.48 -1.05 -10.16
N ALA A 509 15.71 -0.37 -9.30
CA ALA A 509 16.19 0.19 -8.04
C ALA A 509 16.68 -0.90 -7.06
N ILE A 510 15.98 -2.05 -6.99
CA ILE A 510 16.43 -3.21 -6.21
C ILE A 510 17.72 -3.78 -6.79
N ALA A 511 17.82 -3.96 -8.10
CA ALA A 511 19.04 -4.44 -8.76
C ALA A 511 20.23 -3.51 -8.46
N LYS A 512 20.00 -2.19 -8.56
CA LYS A 512 21.01 -1.19 -8.21
C LYS A 512 21.43 -1.31 -6.74
N LYS A 513 20.48 -1.48 -5.80
CA LYS A 513 20.80 -1.67 -4.38
C LYS A 513 21.65 -2.92 -4.14
N PHE A 514 21.31 -4.03 -4.78
CA PHE A 514 22.12 -5.25 -4.69
C PHE A 514 23.55 -5.03 -5.21
N ARG A 515 23.72 -4.37 -6.33
CA ARG A 515 25.04 -4.01 -6.87
C ARG A 515 25.82 -3.09 -5.89
N ASP A 516 25.16 -2.05 -5.37
CA ASP A 516 25.82 -1.05 -4.51
C ASP A 516 26.35 -1.69 -3.19
N ILE A 517 25.70 -2.76 -2.69
CA ILE A 517 26.16 -3.50 -1.51
C ILE A 517 27.13 -4.64 -1.83
N GLY A 518 27.48 -4.87 -3.10
CA GLY A 518 28.50 -5.81 -3.53
C GLY A 518 28.00 -7.13 -4.11
N MET A 519 26.69 -7.24 -4.41
CA MET A 519 26.13 -8.38 -5.14
C MET A 519 26.34 -8.20 -6.67
N PRO A 520 26.18 -9.26 -7.48
CA PRO A 520 26.28 -9.17 -8.92
C PRO A 520 25.36 -8.11 -9.54
N ASP A 521 25.79 -7.53 -10.65
CA ASP A 521 25.01 -6.53 -11.39
C ASP A 521 23.97 -7.21 -12.27
N TYR A 522 22.70 -6.97 -11.97
CA TYR A 522 21.55 -7.46 -12.72
C TYR A 522 20.78 -6.30 -13.35
N ALA A 523 20.10 -6.55 -14.47
CA ALA A 523 19.26 -5.54 -15.10
C ALA A 523 18.07 -5.15 -14.21
N ALA A 524 17.42 -6.13 -13.61
CA ALA A 524 16.29 -5.94 -12.70
C ALA A 524 16.16 -7.15 -11.76
N ILE A 525 15.48 -6.99 -10.62
CA ILE A 525 15.23 -8.06 -9.66
C ILE A 525 13.80 -7.95 -9.14
N GLU A 526 13.07 -9.06 -9.12
CA GLU A 526 11.84 -9.24 -8.35
C GLU A 526 12.16 -9.90 -7.01
N THR A 527 11.47 -9.49 -5.93
CA THR A 527 11.81 -9.90 -4.57
C THR A 527 10.61 -10.41 -3.80
N PHE A 528 10.89 -11.38 -2.94
CA PHE A 528 9.87 -12.09 -2.17
C PHE A 528 10.31 -12.28 -0.73
N LYS A 529 9.34 -12.20 0.19
CA LYS A 529 9.51 -12.54 1.59
C LYS A 529 8.81 -13.86 1.88
N ARG A 530 9.48 -14.76 2.61
CA ARG A 530 8.88 -16.01 3.05
C ARG A 530 7.89 -15.76 4.19
N TYR A 531 6.69 -16.33 4.11
CA TYR A 531 5.77 -16.38 5.23
C TYR A 531 5.79 -17.79 5.85
N HIS A 532 6.07 -17.86 7.16
CA HIS A 532 6.07 -19.10 7.94
C HIS A 532 4.76 -19.18 8.73
N PHE A 533 4.05 -20.30 8.70
CA PHE A 533 2.74 -20.50 9.33
C PHE A 533 2.66 -21.79 10.13
#